data_330bd6f0d109d29639787095b12dab9b
#
_entry.id   330bd6f0d109d29639787095b12dab9b
#
_cell.length_a   1.000
_cell.length_b   1.000
_cell.length_c   1.000
_cell.angle_alpha   90.00
_cell.angle_beta   90.00
_cell.angle_gamma   90.00
#
_symmetry.space_group_name_H-M   'P 1'
#
loop_
_entity.id
_entity.type
_entity.pdbx_description
1 polymer ?
#
loop_
_entity_poly.entity_id
_entity_poly.type
_entity_poly.pdbx_seq_one_letter_code
_entity_poly.pdbx_strand_id
1 'polypeptide(L)'
;MRHEEMASVVNGLTFMRKFVDKPTIEASMTRHGGLKRNLVDETGNDGVKLLVSCGSGVSVLRVENETSYERINGTMIGGGTLVGLANMMIGINDFDTIIELASQGDNTNVDMLVKDIYGKNSPFKELGEDLLASSFAKMATVTPLYE
;
A
#
# COMPACT_ATOMS: atom_id res chain seq x y z
N MET A 1 -1.89 -21.82 14.60
CA MET A 1 -2.72 -20.65 14.20
C MET A 1 -2.14 -19.86 13.01
N ARG A 2 -0.88 -19.35 13.08
CA ARG A 2 -0.32 -18.57 11.94
C ARG A 2 -0.15 -19.34 10.62
N HIS A 3 0.08 -20.65 10.65
CA HIS A 3 0.18 -21.46 9.44
C HIS A 3 -1.15 -21.61 8.70
N GLU A 4 -2.24 -21.71 9.42
CA GLU A 4 -3.58 -21.87 8.84
C GLU A 4 -4.05 -20.60 8.12
N GLU A 5 -3.75 -19.42 8.66
CA GLU A 5 -4.09 -18.13 8.04
C GLU A 5 -3.37 -17.95 6.69
N MET A 6 -2.06 -18.16 6.64
CA MET A 6 -1.28 -18.05 5.41
C MET A 6 -1.72 -19.07 4.36
N ALA A 7 -1.97 -20.32 4.77
CA ALA A 7 -2.50 -21.35 3.91
C ALA A 7 -3.85 -20.95 3.30
N SER A 8 -4.74 -20.38 4.11
CA SER A 8 -6.04 -19.91 3.64
C SER A 8 -5.94 -18.79 2.60
N VAL A 9 -5.02 -17.85 2.79
CA VAL A 9 -4.77 -16.77 1.82
C VAL A 9 -4.22 -17.31 0.50
N VAL A 10 -3.24 -18.23 0.55
CA VAL A 10 -2.65 -18.87 -0.65
C VAL A 10 -3.69 -19.71 -1.39
N ASN A 11 -4.48 -20.50 -0.67
CA ASN A 11 -5.55 -21.31 -1.25
C ASN A 11 -6.65 -20.43 -1.86
N GLY A 12 -7.00 -19.32 -1.20
CA GLY A 12 -7.94 -18.33 -1.72
C GLY A 12 -7.47 -17.70 -3.03
N LEU A 13 -6.20 -17.31 -3.11
CA LEU A 13 -5.59 -16.81 -4.35
C LEU A 13 -5.69 -17.85 -5.48
N THR A 14 -5.34 -19.08 -5.18
CA THR A 14 -5.38 -20.17 -6.18
C THR A 14 -6.81 -20.48 -6.62
N PHE A 15 -7.76 -20.49 -5.68
CA PHE A 15 -9.18 -20.65 -5.99
C PHE A 15 -9.67 -19.55 -6.92
N MET A 16 -9.40 -18.29 -6.60
CA MET A 16 -9.79 -17.14 -7.43
C MET A 16 -9.26 -17.28 -8.86
N ARG A 17 -7.99 -17.68 -9.01
CA ARG A 17 -7.36 -17.84 -10.32
C ARG A 17 -7.93 -19.02 -11.14
N LYS A 18 -8.37 -20.09 -10.48
CA LYS A 18 -8.92 -21.27 -11.17
C LYS A 18 -10.39 -21.12 -11.56
N PHE A 19 -11.17 -20.44 -10.74
CA PHE A 19 -12.63 -20.51 -10.81
C PHE A 19 -13.30 -19.16 -11.07
N VAL A 20 -12.57 -18.04 -10.96
CA VAL A 20 -13.12 -16.72 -11.23
C VAL A 20 -12.55 -16.19 -12.54
N ASP A 21 -13.43 -15.86 -13.49
CA ASP A 21 -13.02 -15.26 -14.74
C ASP A 21 -12.45 -13.85 -14.49
N LYS A 22 -11.22 -13.61 -14.95
CA LYS A 22 -10.48 -12.35 -14.77
C LYS A 22 -10.43 -11.86 -13.30
N PRO A 23 -9.89 -12.68 -12.38
CA PRO A 23 -9.92 -12.38 -10.93
C PRO A 23 -9.01 -11.21 -10.54
N THR A 24 -8.10 -10.79 -11.42
CA THR A 24 -7.04 -9.85 -11.09
C THR A 24 -7.33 -8.48 -11.71
N ILE A 25 -7.19 -7.45 -10.89
CA ILE A 25 -7.26 -6.06 -11.30
C ILE A 25 -5.86 -5.47 -11.20
N GLU A 26 -5.27 -5.11 -12.33
CA GLU A 26 -4.08 -4.29 -12.33
C GLU A 26 -4.46 -2.86 -11.95
N ALA A 27 -3.82 -2.36 -10.91
CA ALA A 27 -3.98 -0.99 -10.47
C ALA A 27 -2.68 -0.23 -10.68
N SER A 28 -2.73 0.86 -11.43
CA SER A 28 -1.60 1.76 -11.62
C SER A 28 -1.97 3.19 -11.26
N MET A 29 -1.05 3.90 -10.60
CA MET A 29 -1.20 5.31 -10.32
C MET A 29 -0.90 6.12 -11.58
N THR A 30 -1.80 7.00 -11.95
CA THR A 30 -1.54 7.98 -13.02
C THR A 30 -0.66 9.12 -12.49
N ARG A 31 0.01 9.86 -13.39
CA ARG A 31 0.84 11.02 -13.03
C ARG A 31 0.10 12.10 -12.22
N HIS A 32 -1.22 12.13 -12.28
CA HIS A 32 -2.06 13.10 -11.57
C HIS A 32 -2.78 12.50 -10.34
N GLY A 33 -2.26 11.38 -9.80
CA GLY A 33 -2.81 10.74 -8.61
C GLY A 33 -4.09 9.93 -8.84
N GLY A 34 -4.58 9.82 -10.06
CA GLY A 34 -5.73 8.97 -10.38
C GLY A 34 -5.36 7.48 -10.37
N LEU A 35 -6.25 6.64 -9.87
CA LEU A 35 -6.10 5.20 -9.90
C LEU A 35 -6.72 4.65 -11.19
N LYS A 36 -5.89 4.08 -12.06
CA LYS A 36 -6.35 3.33 -13.22
C LYS A 36 -6.43 1.85 -12.87
N ARG A 37 -7.58 1.24 -13.11
CA ARG A 37 -7.82 -0.19 -12.89
C ARG A 37 -8.08 -0.87 -14.23
N ASN A 38 -7.34 -1.92 -14.51
CA ASN A 38 -7.54 -2.78 -15.69
C ASN A 38 -7.75 -4.21 -15.22
N LEU A 39 -8.67 -4.92 -15.83
CA LEU A 39 -8.77 -6.37 -15.66
C LEU A 39 -7.61 -7.01 -16.41
N VAL A 40 -6.85 -7.86 -15.72
CA VAL A 40 -5.70 -8.56 -16.29
C VAL A 40 -6.09 -10.01 -16.53
N ASP A 41 -5.81 -10.48 -17.72
CA ASP A 41 -5.90 -11.91 -18.05
C ASP A 41 -4.58 -12.58 -17.67
N GLU A 42 -4.57 -13.32 -16.56
CA GLU A 42 -3.40 -14.04 -16.07
C GLU A 42 -3.30 -15.47 -16.62
N THR A 43 -4.09 -15.82 -17.63
CA THR A 43 -4.05 -17.17 -18.23
C THR A 43 -2.67 -17.44 -18.80
N GLY A 44 -1.98 -18.44 -18.20
CA GLY A 44 -0.66 -18.89 -18.65
C GLY A 44 0.55 -18.43 -17.84
N ASN A 45 0.39 -17.61 -16.80
CA ASN A 45 1.51 -17.23 -15.93
C ASN A 45 1.59 -18.13 -14.68
N ASP A 46 2.21 -19.30 -14.81
CA ASP A 46 2.45 -20.26 -13.72
C ASP A 46 3.74 -20.02 -12.93
N GLY A 47 4.37 -18.85 -13.14
CA GLY A 47 5.60 -18.50 -12.44
C GLY A 47 5.43 -18.23 -10.94
N VAL A 48 6.57 -18.08 -10.25
CA VAL A 48 6.63 -17.67 -8.85
C VAL A 48 5.97 -16.30 -8.67
N LYS A 49 5.15 -16.17 -7.64
CA LYS A 49 4.39 -14.95 -7.32
C LYS A 49 4.80 -14.38 -5.98
N LEU A 50 4.70 -13.07 -5.87
CA LEU A 50 4.74 -12.38 -4.59
C LEU A 50 3.30 -12.04 -4.17
N LEU A 51 2.89 -12.61 -3.04
CA LEU A 51 1.62 -12.30 -2.42
C LEU A 51 1.86 -11.35 -1.24
N VAL A 52 1.34 -10.14 -1.34
CA VAL A 52 1.42 -9.14 -0.28
C VAL A 52 0.08 -9.07 0.43
N SER A 53 0.05 -9.49 1.68
CA SER A 53 -1.14 -9.44 2.54
C SER A 53 -1.04 -8.24 3.47
N CYS A 54 -1.91 -7.25 3.24
CA CYS A 54 -2.01 -6.03 4.04
C CYS A 54 -3.17 -6.16 5.02
N GLY A 55 -2.86 -6.52 6.26
CA GLY A 55 -3.79 -6.56 7.39
C GLY A 55 -3.40 -5.55 8.47
N SER A 56 -3.45 -5.93 9.75
CA SER A 56 -2.95 -5.11 10.86
C SER A 56 -1.47 -4.75 10.70
N GLY A 57 -0.68 -5.71 10.24
CA GLY A 57 0.66 -5.51 9.69
C GLY A 57 0.67 -5.95 8.23
N VAL A 58 1.85 -6.10 7.62
CA VAL A 58 2.03 -6.55 6.24
C VAL A 58 2.91 -7.79 6.20
N SER A 59 2.50 -8.78 5.43
CA SER A 59 3.30 -9.98 5.13
C SER A 59 3.53 -10.12 3.65
N VAL A 60 4.75 -10.48 3.26
CA VAL A 60 5.13 -10.77 1.89
C VAL A 60 5.48 -12.25 1.79
N LEU A 61 4.73 -12.97 0.97
CA LEU A 61 4.92 -14.39 0.72
C LEU A 61 5.41 -14.60 -0.71
N ARG A 62 6.40 -15.46 -0.85
CA ARG A 62 6.79 -16.04 -2.13
C ARG A 62 5.95 -17.31 -2.32
N VAL A 63 5.17 -17.34 -3.37
CA VAL A 63 4.24 -18.46 -3.66
C VAL A 63 4.64 -19.11 -4.98
N GLU A 64 5.00 -20.38 -4.94
CA GLU A 64 5.26 -21.20 -6.12
C GLU A 64 3.99 -21.95 -6.54
N ASN A 65 3.30 -22.53 -5.56
CA ASN A 65 2.04 -23.25 -5.75
C ASN A 65 1.27 -23.34 -4.40
N GLU A 66 0.16 -24.06 -4.37
CA GLU A 66 -0.71 -24.21 -3.20
C GLU A 66 -0.02 -24.80 -1.96
N THR A 67 1.00 -25.64 -2.17
CA THR A 67 1.72 -26.35 -1.11
C THR A 67 3.15 -25.87 -0.89
N SER A 68 3.67 -25.04 -1.82
CA SER A 68 5.02 -24.48 -1.77
C SER A 68 4.95 -22.97 -1.71
N TYR A 69 5.01 -22.43 -0.49
CA TYR A 69 5.04 -21.00 -0.22
C TYR A 69 5.81 -20.72 1.06
N GLU A 70 6.43 -19.56 1.12
CA GLU A 70 7.17 -19.11 2.31
C GLU A 70 6.97 -17.62 2.54
N ARG A 71 6.98 -17.20 3.81
CA ARG A 71 7.02 -15.80 4.18
C ARG A 71 8.45 -15.29 4.11
N ILE A 72 8.72 -14.43 3.12
CA ILE A 72 10.07 -13.91 2.87
C ILE A 72 10.32 -12.54 3.51
N ASN A 73 9.28 -11.76 3.76
CA ASN A 73 9.41 -10.42 4.33
C ASN A 73 8.09 -9.97 4.99
N GLY A 74 8.11 -8.76 5.55
CA GLY A 74 6.93 -8.08 6.10
C GLY A 74 7.31 -6.86 6.89
N THR A 75 6.29 -6.09 7.27
CA THR A 75 6.44 -4.95 8.17
C THR A 75 5.32 -4.95 9.21
N MET A 76 5.62 -4.39 10.37
CA MET A 76 4.63 -4.16 11.43
C MET A 76 3.81 -2.89 11.20
N ILE A 77 4.12 -2.11 10.17
CA ILE A 77 3.39 -0.91 9.77
C ILE A 77 2.34 -1.31 8.73
N GLY A 78 1.09 -1.34 9.13
CA GLY A 78 -0.05 -1.75 8.31
C GLY A 78 -1.34 -1.05 8.72
N GLY A 79 -2.49 -1.66 8.43
CA GLY A 79 -3.81 -1.12 8.76
C GLY A 79 -4.01 -0.86 10.25
N GLY A 80 -3.46 -1.72 11.12
CA GLY A 80 -3.49 -1.50 12.57
C GLY A 80 -2.73 -0.24 13.00
N THR A 81 -1.61 0.06 12.34
CA THR A 81 -0.85 1.29 12.58
C THR A 81 -1.65 2.52 12.14
N LEU A 82 -2.28 2.45 10.96
CA LEU A 82 -3.13 3.52 10.45
C LEU A 82 -4.25 3.85 11.44
N VAL A 83 -5.00 2.84 11.87
CA VAL A 83 -6.13 3.03 12.82
C VAL A 83 -5.62 3.53 14.17
N GLY A 84 -4.51 2.97 14.68
CA GLY A 84 -3.93 3.39 15.95
C GLY A 84 -3.49 4.86 15.93
N LEU A 85 -2.80 5.30 14.87
CA LEU A 85 -2.39 6.69 14.71
C LEU A 85 -3.58 7.63 14.54
N ALA A 86 -4.57 7.27 13.71
CA ALA A 86 -5.79 8.07 13.55
C ALA A 86 -6.52 8.23 14.87
N ASN A 87 -6.67 7.15 15.64
CA ASN A 87 -7.30 7.24 16.97
C ASN A 87 -6.54 8.15 17.93
N MET A 88 -5.21 8.08 17.93
CA MET A 88 -4.38 8.95 18.78
C MET A 88 -4.42 10.43 18.37
N MET A 89 -4.49 10.72 17.07
CA MET A 89 -4.39 12.09 16.54
C MET A 89 -5.74 12.79 16.46
N ILE A 90 -6.80 12.08 16.06
CA ILE A 90 -8.11 12.65 15.75
C ILE A 90 -9.28 11.92 16.40
N GLY A 91 -9.03 10.91 17.24
CA GLY A 91 -10.06 10.17 17.98
C GLY A 91 -10.95 9.25 17.12
N ILE A 92 -10.54 8.93 15.90
CA ILE A 92 -11.30 8.05 14.97
C ILE A 92 -10.60 6.69 14.91
N ASN A 93 -11.37 5.61 15.15
CA ASN A 93 -10.88 4.23 15.14
C ASN A 93 -11.62 3.33 14.14
N ASP A 94 -12.51 3.89 13.34
CA ASP A 94 -13.21 3.18 12.27
C ASP A 94 -12.41 3.26 10.96
N PHE A 95 -12.03 2.09 10.43
CA PHE A 95 -11.15 2.00 9.26
C PHE A 95 -11.75 2.64 8.01
N ASP A 96 -13.04 2.40 7.75
CA ASP A 96 -13.68 2.91 6.54
C ASP A 96 -13.81 4.44 6.58
N THR A 97 -14.16 5.00 7.74
CA THR A 97 -14.17 6.45 7.97
C THR A 97 -12.79 7.08 7.77
N ILE A 98 -11.73 6.42 8.25
CA ILE A 98 -10.34 6.90 8.06
C ILE A 98 -9.98 6.93 6.58
N ILE A 99 -10.31 5.88 5.83
CA ILE A 99 -10.03 5.81 4.38
C ILE A 99 -10.83 6.86 3.62
N GLU A 100 -12.09 7.10 3.97
CA GLU A 100 -12.91 8.15 3.37
C GLU A 100 -12.30 9.54 3.60
N LEU A 101 -11.92 9.87 4.82
CA LEU A 101 -11.23 11.13 5.15
C LEU A 101 -9.91 11.25 4.38
N ALA A 102 -9.12 10.18 4.30
CA ALA A 102 -7.87 10.17 3.57
C ALA A 102 -8.07 10.43 2.07
N SER A 103 -9.17 9.96 1.48
CA SER A 103 -9.50 10.20 0.07
C SER A 103 -9.79 11.66 -0.27
N GLN A 104 -10.18 12.46 0.73
CA GLN A 104 -10.47 13.89 0.63
C GLN A 104 -9.28 14.74 1.07
N GLY A 105 -8.23 14.12 1.62
CA GLY A 105 -7.06 14.80 2.15
C GLY A 105 -6.07 15.24 1.06
N ASP A 106 -5.27 16.25 1.40
CA ASP A 106 -4.12 16.70 0.61
C ASP A 106 -2.85 16.61 1.49
N ASN A 107 -1.97 15.69 1.16
CA ASN A 107 -0.74 15.46 1.90
C ASN A 107 0.37 16.48 1.59
N THR A 108 0.21 17.32 0.56
CA THR A 108 1.26 18.26 0.12
C THR A 108 1.63 19.30 1.17
N ASN A 109 0.78 19.53 2.17
CA ASN A 109 1.05 20.44 3.28
C ASN A 109 1.90 19.82 4.40
N VAL A 110 1.97 18.51 4.48
CA VAL A 110 2.68 17.76 5.55
C VAL A 110 3.86 16.96 5.02
N ASP A 111 3.72 16.39 3.84
CA ASP A 111 4.72 15.55 3.20
C ASP A 111 5.66 16.37 2.31
N MET A 112 6.92 15.94 2.24
CA MET A 112 7.90 16.51 1.34
C MET A 112 7.94 15.71 0.06
N LEU A 113 7.72 16.37 -1.07
CA LEU A 113 7.78 15.79 -2.40
C LEU A 113 9.17 16.00 -3.03
N VAL A 114 9.48 15.25 -4.08
CA VAL A 114 10.74 15.38 -4.82
C VAL A 114 10.95 16.81 -5.33
N LYS A 115 9.89 17.47 -5.82
CA LYS A 115 9.92 18.87 -6.26
C LYS A 115 10.25 19.87 -5.16
N ASP A 116 9.91 19.55 -3.90
CA ASP A 116 10.19 20.41 -2.75
C ASP A 116 11.70 20.43 -2.42
N ILE A 117 12.43 19.36 -2.76
CA ILE A 117 13.87 19.23 -2.51
C ILE A 117 14.69 19.76 -3.70
N TYR A 118 14.33 19.34 -4.91
CA TYR A 118 15.13 19.57 -6.10
C TYR A 118 14.58 20.63 -7.05
N GLY A 119 13.40 21.19 -6.73
CA GLY A 119 12.67 22.07 -7.63
C GLY A 119 12.10 21.35 -8.85
N LYS A 120 11.52 22.13 -9.77
CA LYS A 120 10.91 21.58 -11.01
C LYS A 120 11.92 20.99 -12.02
N ASN A 121 13.22 21.20 -11.82
CA ASN A 121 14.30 20.70 -12.67
C ASN A 121 15.15 19.67 -11.92
N SER A 122 14.51 18.65 -11.34
CA SER A 122 15.23 17.57 -10.67
C SER A 122 16.32 16.97 -11.58
N PRO A 123 17.57 16.81 -11.09
CA PRO A 123 18.61 16.10 -11.82
C PRO A 123 18.26 14.62 -12.04
N PHE A 124 17.31 14.10 -11.30
CA PHE A 124 16.83 12.72 -11.40
C PHE A 124 15.58 12.66 -12.28
N LYS A 125 15.77 12.65 -13.60
CA LYS A 125 14.68 12.63 -14.59
C LYS A 125 13.73 11.44 -14.46
N GLU A 126 14.17 10.37 -13.81
CA GLU A 126 13.39 9.16 -13.55
C GLU A 126 12.45 9.29 -12.35
N LEU A 127 12.71 10.24 -11.45
CA LEU A 127 11.87 10.54 -10.31
C LEU A 127 10.85 11.61 -10.69
N GLY A 128 9.58 11.25 -10.71
CA GLY A 128 8.49 12.22 -10.92
C GLY A 128 8.53 13.32 -9.86
N GLU A 129 8.24 14.56 -10.25
CA GLU A 129 8.23 15.72 -9.35
C GLU A 129 7.30 15.56 -8.14
N ASP A 130 6.18 14.86 -8.35
CA ASP A 130 5.14 14.63 -7.34
C ASP A 130 5.33 13.33 -6.53
N LEU A 131 6.48 12.67 -6.68
CA LEU A 131 6.80 11.53 -5.82
C LEU A 131 7.05 11.98 -4.38
N LEU A 132 6.55 11.17 -3.45
CA LEU A 132 6.79 11.33 -2.03
C LEU A 132 8.28 11.08 -1.74
N ALA A 133 8.96 12.10 -1.25
CA ALA A 133 10.37 12.01 -0.85
C ALA A 133 10.49 11.68 0.65
N SER A 134 9.65 12.29 1.50
CA SER A 134 9.65 12.02 2.94
C SER A 134 8.30 12.36 3.56
N SER A 135 7.69 11.36 4.22
CA SER A 135 6.46 11.53 4.96
C SER A 135 6.66 12.45 6.17
N PHE A 136 5.71 13.34 6.40
CA PHE A 136 5.68 14.30 7.51
C PHE A 136 6.87 15.26 7.59
N ALA A 137 7.77 15.30 6.61
CA ALA A 137 9.01 16.08 6.74
C ALA A 137 8.79 17.59 6.80
N LYS A 138 7.70 18.12 6.23
CA LYS A 138 7.35 19.54 6.38
C LYS A 138 6.97 19.91 7.80
N MET A 139 6.48 18.95 8.58
CA MET A 139 6.11 19.17 9.98
C MET A 139 7.30 19.36 10.92
N ALA A 140 8.50 18.98 10.51
CA ALA A 140 9.71 19.16 11.31
C ALA A 140 10.04 20.63 11.61
N THR A 141 9.53 21.55 10.80
CA THR A 141 9.76 23.01 10.96
C THR A 141 8.55 23.76 11.52
N VAL A 142 7.44 23.07 11.76
CA VAL A 142 6.23 23.67 12.34
C VAL A 142 6.38 23.71 13.86
N THR A 143 6.16 24.87 14.46
CA THR A 143 6.13 25.01 15.92
C THR A 143 4.96 24.20 16.47
N PRO A 144 5.17 23.29 17.43
CA PRO A 144 4.08 22.54 18.05
C PRO A 144 3.06 23.50 18.70
N LEU A 145 1.78 23.20 18.51
CA LEU A 145 0.67 23.97 19.10
C LEU A 145 0.42 23.63 20.59
N TYR A 146 1.39 22.95 21.24
CA TYR A 146 1.29 22.66 22.66
C TYR A 146 1.87 23.84 23.45
N GLU A 147 1.02 24.67 23.97
CA GLU A 147 1.23 25.45 25.19
C GLU A 147 0.62 24.70 26.37
#